data_ca548ef1446c246b11c78b2e9d97f475
#
_entry.id   ca548ef1446c246b11c78b2e9d97f475
#
_cell.length_a   1.000
_cell.length_b   1.000
_cell.length_c   1.000
_cell.angle_alpha   90.00
_cell.angle_beta   90.00
_cell.angle_gamma   90.00
#
_symmetry.space_group_name_H-M   'P 1'
#
loop_
_entity.id
_entity.type
_entity.pdbx_description
1 polymer ?
#
loop_
_entity_poly.entity_id
_entity_poly.type
_entity_poly.pdbx_seq_one_letter_code
_entity_poly.pdbx_strand_id
1 'polypeptide(L)'
;MVVAIDRPKLEGNIAVGEDRQIGFAEFGAPQGRAVFWLHGTPGGGARRWWPPGTPGARRQIPTEAREYAAKADIRLIGIDRPGIGSSTPYQYKNVLEFSDDLRTIADTLGIDKMAIVGLSGGGPYTLACAAAMPERVVAAGVVGGVAPAGGPDGIGGGLMGNL
;
A
#
# COMPACT_ATOMS: atom_id res chain seq x y z
N MET A 1 1.61 -24.01 -15.46
CA MET A 1 0.26 -23.62 -15.07
C MET A 1 0.28 -22.11 -14.85
N VAL A 2 -0.32 -21.32 -15.74
CA VAL A 2 -0.42 -19.87 -15.56
C VAL A 2 -1.50 -19.63 -14.53
N VAL A 3 -1.13 -19.19 -13.33
CA VAL A 3 -2.12 -18.76 -12.34
C VAL A 3 -2.79 -17.52 -12.89
N ALA A 4 -4.07 -17.62 -13.23
CA ALA A 4 -4.86 -16.47 -13.64
C ALA A 4 -4.94 -15.52 -12.43
N ILE A 5 -4.27 -14.37 -12.53
CA ILE A 5 -4.41 -13.30 -11.53
C ILE A 5 -5.84 -12.75 -11.69
N ASP A 6 -6.67 -12.91 -10.67
CA ASP A 6 -8.02 -12.36 -10.67
C ASP A 6 -7.98 -10.87 -11.00
N ARG A 7 -8.85 -10.46 -11.92
CA ARG A 7 -8.97 -9.05 -12.27
C ARG A 7 -9.53 -8.28 -11.08
N PRO A 8 -9.00 -7.07 -10.81
CA PRO A 8 -9.60 -6.20 -9.81
C PRO A 8 -11.07 -5.89 -10.16
N LYS A 9 -11.90 -5.70 -9.13
CA LYS A 9 -13.29 -5.27 -9.28
C LYS A 9 -13.39 -3.82 -9.77
N LEU A 10 -12.48 -2.99 -9.30
CA LEU A 10 -12.28 -1.60 -9.70
C LEU A 10 -10.79 -1.32 -9.75
N GLU A 11 -10.34 -0.52 -10.69
CA GLU A 11 -8.96 -0.09 -10.80
C GLU A 11 -8.90 1.28 -11.48
N GLY A 12 -7.99 2.11 -11.04
CA GLY A 12 -7.83 3.45 -11.61
C GLY A 12 -6.76 4.26 -10.90
N ASN A 13 -6.84 5.57 -11.10
CA ASN A 13 -5.99 6.54 -10.46
C ASN A 13 -6.85 7.59 -9.73
N ILE A 14 -6.40 8.01 -8.56
CA ILE A 14 -7.02 9.07 -7.77
C ILE A 14 -6.03 10.24 -7.71
N ALA A 15 -6.55 11.45 -7.99
CA ALA A 15 -5.77 12.67 -7.86
C ALA A 15 -5.47 12.94 -6.37
N VAL A 16 -4.21 13.24 -6.08
CA VAL A 16 -3.72 13.63 -4.74
C VAL A 16 -2.86 14.88 -4.90
N GLY A 17 -3.27 15.98 -4.27
CA GLY A 17 -2.65 17.29 -4.52
C GLY A 17 -2.92 17.82 -5.93
N GLU A 18 -2.14 18.83 -6.37
CA GLU A 18 -2.44 19.58 -7.60
C GLU A 18 -2.11 18.80 -8.88
N ASP A 19 -0.94 18.12 -8.95
CA ASP A 19 -0.44 17.49 -10.18
C ASP A 19 -0.04 16.02 -9.97
N ARG A 20 -0.57 15.36 -8.94
CA ARG A 20 -0.22 13.99 -8.60
C ARG A 20 -1.42 13.07 -8.65
N GLN A 21 -1.16 11.83 -8.97
CA GLN A 21 -2.15 10.76 -8.88
C GLN A 21 -1.55 9.51 -8.24
N ILE A 22 -2.39 8.72 -7.61
CA ILE A 22 -2.03 7.43 -7.04
C ILE A 22 -2.92 6.34 -7.63
N GLY A 23 -2.26 5.28 -8.13
CA GLY A 23 -2.92 4.10 -8.66
C GLY A 23 -3.46 3.20 -7.55
N PHE A 24 -4.67 2.68 -7.76
CA PHE A 24 -5.29 1.71 -6.85
C PHE A 24 -5.95 0.57 -7.59
N ALA A 25 -6.20 -0.54 -6.88
CA ALA A 25 -6.98 -1.67 -7.37
C ALA A 25 -7.76 -2.30 -6.22
N GLU A 26 -9.04 -2.59 -6.45
CA GLU A 26 -9.95 -3.19 -5.47
C GLU A 26 -10.22 -4.66 -5.77
N PHE A 27 -10.26 -5.44 -4.69
CA PHE A 27 -10.58 -6.86 -4.68
C PHE A 27 -11.57 -7.17 -3.55
N GLY A 28 -12.12 -8.38 -3.56
CA GLY A 28 -13.03 -8.82 -2.51
C GLY A 28 -14.44 -8.25 -2.65
N ALA A 29 -15.05 -7.85 -1.53
CA ALA A 29 -16.42 -7.35 -1.46
C ALA A 29 -16.48 -5.82 -1.57
N PRO A 30 -17.07 -5.22 -2.63
CA PRO A 30 -17.03 -3.78 -2.83
C PRO A 30 -17.70 -2.94 -1.73
N GLN A 31 -18.62 -3.51 -0.98
CA GLN A 31 -19.30 -2.86 0.14
C GLN A 31 -18.82 -3.36 1.51
N GLY A 32 -17.78 -4.19 1.52
CA GLY A 32 -17.21 -4.76 2.73
C GLY A 32 -16.38 -3.77 3.54
N ARG A 33 -15.86 -4.24 4.66
CA ARG A 33 -14.95 -3.46 5.52
C ARG A 33 -13.66 -3.15 4.78
N ALA A 34 -13.27 -1.88 4.72
CA ALA A 34 -12.12 -1.43 3.96
C ALA A 34 -10.79 -1.86 4.60
N VAL A 35 -9.93 -2.47 3.80
CA VAL A 35 -8.55 -2.81 4.16
C VAL A 35 -7.62 -2.32 3.05
N PHE A 36 -6.73 -1.40 3.38
CA PHE A 36 -5.67 -0.97 2.47
C PHE A 36 -4.45 -1.89 2.56
N TRP A 37 -3.92 -2.26 1.41
CA TRP A 37 -2.69 -3.02 1.27
C TRP A 37 -1.58 -2.14 0.71
N LEU A 38 -0.53 -1.95 1.51
CA LEU A 38 0.66 -1.21 1.14
C LEU A 38 1.80 -2.19 0.83
N HIS A 39 2.17 -2.26 -0.44
CA HIS A 39 3.19 -3.20 -0.92
C HIS A 39 4.58 -2.91 -0.35
N GLY A 40 5.46 -3.91 -0.41
CA GLY A 40 6.87 -3.81 -0.06
C GLY A 40 7.65 -2.87 -0.98
N THR A 41 8.87 -2.55 -0.61
CA THR A 41 9.78 -1.82 -1.49
C THR A 41 10.20 -2.75 -2.62
N PRO A 42 10.00 -2.37 -3.88
CA PRO A 42 10.65 -3.07 -4.98
C PRO A 42 12.15 -2.97 -4.73
N GLY A 43 12.87 -4.09 -4.75
CA GLY A 43 14.31 -4.10 -4.57
C GLY A 43 15.00 -3.09 -5.48
N GLY A 44 16.10 -2.49 -5.05
CA GLY A 44 16.78 -1.31 -5.64
C GLY A 44 17.20 -1.39 -7.12
N GLY A 45 16.77 -2.42 -7.86
CA GLY A 45 16.88 -2.58 -9.29
C GLY A 45 15.56 -2.52 -10.07
N ALA A 46 14.45 -2.23 -9.42
CA ALA A 46 13.11 -2.40 -9.99
C ALA A 46 12.85 -1.60 -11.28
N ARG A 47 13.48 -0.45 -11.47
CA ARG A 47 13.39 0.29 -12.76
C ARG A 47 13.97 -0.51 -13.93
N ARG A 48 14.88 -1.46 -13.70
CA ARG A 48 15.59 -2.17 -14.77
C ARG A 48 14.93 -3.50 -15.14
N TRP A 49 14.12 -4.07 -14.22
CA TRP A 49 13.53 -5.41 -14.38
C TRP A 49 12.03 -5.43 -14.62
N TRP A 50 11.36 -4.29 -14.48
CA TRP A 50 9.91 -4.19 -14.66
C TRP A 50 9.61 -3.56 -16.02
N PRO A 51 9.05 -4.31 -17.00
CA PRO A 51 8.69 -3.75 -18.29
C PRO A 51 7.67 -2.61 -18.16
N PRO A 52 7.75 -1.57 -19.01
CA PRO A 52 6.68 -0.57 -19.10
C PRO A 52 5.33 -1.24 -19.32
N GLY A 53 4.30 -0.81 -18.56
CA GLY A 53 2.96 -1.38 -18.66
C GLY A 53 2.69 -2.62 -17.80
N THR A 54 3.68 -3.08 -17.01
CA THR A 54 3.42 -4.13 -16.01
C THR A 54 2.45 -3.58 -14.96
N PRO A 55 1.41 -4.38 -14.56
CA PRO A 55 0.52 -3.98 -13.49
C PRO A 55 1.31 -3.56 -12.26
N GLY A 56 1.02 -2.40 -11.70
CA GLY A 56 1.71 -1.87 -10.54
C GLY A 56 1.57 -2.75 -9.31
N ALA A 57 2.31 -2.40 -8.27
CA ALA A 57 2.33 -3.14 -7.01
C ALA A 57 0.97 -3.18 -6.30
N ARG A 58 0.01 -2.33 -6.70
CA ARG A 58 -1.39 -2.37 -6.26
C ARG A 58 -2.07 -3.72 -6.49
N ARG A 59 -1.55 -4.53 -7.43
CA ARG A 59 -2.03 -5.89 -7.70
C ARG A 59 -1.21 -6.98 -7.01
N GLN A 60 -0.11 -6.63 -6.34
CA GLN A 60 0.77 -7.57 -5.63
C GLN A 60 0.22 -7.90 -4.24
N ILE A 61 -1.01 -8.35 -4.20
CA ILE A 61 -1.66 -8.85 -3.00
C ILE A 61 -1.67 -10.38 -3.10
N PRO A 62 -1.26 -11.12 -2.05
CA PRO A 62 -1.31 -12.58 -2.05
C PRO A 62 -2.68 -13.10 -2.46
N THR A 63 -2.71 -14.17 -3.27
CA THR A 63 -3.96 -14.78 -3.75
C THR A 63 -4.86 -15.19 -2.59
N GLU A 64 -4.29 -15.76 -1.56
CA GLU A 64 -4.98 -16.20 -0.34
C GLU A 64 -5.65 -15.01 0.38
N ALA A 65 -4.99 -13.85 0.42
CA ALA A 65 -5.56 -12.64 1.01
C ALA A 65 -6.76 -12.13 0.18
N ARG A 66 -6.69 -12.20 -1.15
CA ARG A 66 -7.81 -11.81 -2.04
C ARG A 66 -8.99 -12.76 -1.92
N GLU A 67 -8.72 -14.07 -1.88
CA GLU A 67 -9.74 -15.09 -1.67
C GLU A 67 -10.41 -14.97 -0.30
N TYR A 68 -9.63 -14.72 0.75
CA TYR A 68 -10.15 -14.45 2.08
C TYR A 68 -11.03 -13.20 2.09
N ALA A 69 -10.58 -12.11 1.48
CA ALA A 69 -11.32 -10.86 1.42
C ALA A 69 -12.70 -11.04 0.75
N ALA A 70 -12.76 -11.85 -0.31
CA ALA A 70 -14.00 -12.15 -1.00
C ALA A 70 -15.02 -12.93 -0.12
N LYS A 71 -14.53 -13.76 0.82
CA LYS A 71 -15.36 -14.59 1.71
C LYS A 71 -15.71 -13.89 3.03
N ALA A 72 -14.88 -12.92 3.47
CA ALA A 72 -14.96 -12.30 4.79
C ALA A 72 -15.59 -10.90 4.79
N ASP A 73 -16.27 -10.54 3.72
CA ASP A 73 -16.88 -9.21 3.53
C ASP A 73 -15.85 -8.08 3.72
N ILE A 74 -14.73 -8.19 3.00
CA ILE A 74 -13.64 -7.22 3.01
C ILE A 74 -13.51 -6.58 1.64
N ARG A 75 -13.50 -5.23 1.60
CA ARG A 75 -13.09 -4.41 0.48
C ARG A 75 -11.58 -4.21 0.56
N LEU A 76 -10.82 -5.00 -0.21
CA LEU A 76 -9.37 -5.02 -0.15
C LEU A 76 -8.79 -4.11 -1.25
N ILE A 77 -8.04 -3.09 -0.86
CA ILE A 77 -7.58 -2.03 -1.76
C ILE A 77 -6.06 -1.99 -1.78
N GLY A 78 -5.46 -2.38 -2.89
CA GLY A 78 -4.03 -2.23 -3.13
C GLY A 78 -3.70 -0.84 -3.67
N ILE A 79 -2.61 -0.26 -3.19
CA ILE A 79 -2.14 1.07 -3.56
C ILE A 79 -0.77 0.98 -4.21
N ASP A 80 -0.57 1.66 -5.33
CA ASP A 80 0.77 1.93 -5.87
C ASP A 80 1.37 3.11 -5.11
N ARG A 81 2.48 2.90 -4.38
CA ARG A 81 3.18 4.04 -3.76
C ARG A 81 3.80 4.94 -4.83
N PRO A 82 4.09 6.23 -4.53
CA PRO A 82 4.66 7.16 -5.50
C PRO A 82 5.85 6.61 -6.28
N GLY A 83 5.82 6.82 -7.59
CA GLY A 83 6.83 6.32 -8.53
C GLY A 83 6.71 4.85 -8.90
N ILE A 84 5.69 4.14 -8.42
CA ILE A 84 5.40 2.74 -8.76
C ILE A 84 4.11 2.67 -9.57
N GLY A 85 4.05 1.73 -10.51
CA GLY A 85 2.87 1.50 -11.34
C GLY A 85 2.43 2.76 -12.09
N SER A 86 1.20 3.21 -11.83
CA SER A 86 0.63 4.42 -12.42
C SER A 86 0.68 5.64 -11.51
N SER A 87 1.31 5.53 -10.33
CA SER A 87 1.45 6.65 -9.41
C SER A 87 2.54 7.61 -9.85
N THR A 88 2.23 8.90 -9.75
CA THR A 88 3.21 9.97 -10.02
C THR A 88 4.42 9.84 -9.09
N PRO A 89 5.65 9.94 -9.59
CA PRO A 89 6.83 9.99 -8.74
C PRO A 89 6.75 11.18 -7.79
N TYR A 90 6.98 10.92 -6.50
CA TYR A 90 7.02 11.97 -5.49
C TYR A 90 7.92 11.56 -4.32
N GLN A 91 8.66 12.51 -3.78
CA GLN A 91 9.51 12.31 -2.62
C GLN A 91 8.92 13.07 -1.43
N TYR A 92 8.41 12.32 -0.46
CA TYR A 92 7.96 12.89 0.82
C TYR A 92 9.17 13.37 1.64
N LYS A 93 9.01 14.42 2.42
CA LYS A 93 10.00 14.85 3.42
C LYS A 93 10.13 13.83 4.54
N ASN A 94 9.02 13.19 4.89
CA ASN A 94 8.95 12.10 5.85
C ASN A 94 7.76 11.19 5.53
N VAL A 95 7.70 10.01 6.16
CA VAL A 95 6.65 9.02 5.87
C VAL A 95 5.25 9.46 6.33
N LEU A 96 5.13 10.43 7.25
CA LEU A 96 3.83 10.92 7.71
C LEU A 96 3.06 11.64 6.61
N GLU A 97 3.75 12.31 5.68
CA GLU A 97 3.08 13.03 4.57
C GLU A 97 2.25 12.10 3.67
N PHE A 98 2.60 10.81 3.60
CA PHE A 98 1.79 9.83 2.87
C PHE A 98 0.39 9.67 3.45
N SER A 99 0.18 9.96 4.73
CA SER A 99 -1.13 9.86 5.36
C SER A 99 -2.15 10.83 4.75
N ASP A 100 -1.70 11.98 4.26
CA ASP A 100 -2.59 12.95 3.60
C ASP A 100 -3.05 12.43 2.23
N ASP A 101 -2.16 11.80 1.49
CA ASP A 101 -2.52 11.14 0.24
C ASP A 101 -3.49 9.96 0.49
N LEU A 102 -3.24 9.13 1.50
CA LEU A 102 -4.14 8.02 1.84
C LEU A 102 -5.50 8.52 2.34
N ARG A 103 -5.54 9.63 3.07
CA ARG A 103 -6.80 10.28 3.49
C ARG A 103 -7.61 10.71 2.26
N THR A 104 -6.97 11.38 1.31
CA THR A 104 -7.59 11.81 0.05
C THR A 104 -8.14 10.62 -0.75
N ILE A 105 -7.38 9.51 -0.80
CA ILE A 105 -7.82 8.29 -1.46
C ILE A 105 -9.05 7.70 -0.75
N ALA A 106 -9.00 7.59 0.58
CA ALA A 106 -10.10 7.06 1.37
C ALA A 106 -11.38 7.91 1.21
N ASP A 107 -11.25 9.24 1.24
CA ASP A 107 -12.36 10.17 1.02
C ASP A 107 -12.98 10.03 -0.37
N THR A 108 -12.14 9.93 -1.40
CA THR A 108 -12.59 9.74 -2.80
C THR A 108 -13.33 8.40 -2.97
N LEU A 109 -12.91 7.36 -2.26
CA LEU A 109 -13.53 6.04 -2.29
C LEU A 109 -14.72 5.88 -1.31
N GLY A 110 -15.07 6.94 -0.58
CA GLY A 110 -16.17 6.95 0.39
C GLY A 110 -15.90 6.07 1.62
N ILE A 111 -14.64 5.97 2.07
CA ILE A 111 -14.20 5.13 3.18
C ILE A 111 -13.97 6.01 4.41
N ASP A 112 -14.78 5.86 5.44
CA ASP A 112 -14.62 6.57 6.73
C ASP A 112 -13.67 5.84 7.67
N LYS A 113 -13.83 4.53 7.85
CA LYS A 113 -13.00 3.68 8.71
C LYS A 113 -12.28 2.63 7.90
N MET A 114 -11.04 2.34 8.25
CA MET A 114 -10.21 1.39 7.50
C MET A 114 -9.23 0.63 8.40
N ALA A 115 -8.89 -0.57 7.99
CA ALA A 115 -7.66 -1.22 8.44
C ALA A 115 -6.57 -1.01 7.37
N ILE A 116 -5.31 -1.11 7.77
CA ILE A 116 -4.15 -0.99 6.87
C ILE A 116 -3.20 -2.15 7.13
N VAL A 117 -2.75 -2.81 6.07
CA VAL A 117 -1.72 -3.85 6.13
C VAL A 117 -0.53 -3.41 5.27
N GLY A 118 0.65 -3.38 5.86
CA GLY A 118 1.90 -3.04 5.17
C GLY A 118 2.87 -4.21 5.12
N LEU A 119 3.33 -4.55 3.92
CA LEU A 119 4.36 -5.55 3.72
C LEU A 119 5.73 -4.87 3.59
N SER A 120 6.76 -5.35 4.33
CA SER A 120 8.15 -4.91 4.20
C SER A 120 8.25 -3.36 4.24
N GLY A 121 8.69 -2.73 3.15
CA GLY A 121 8.74 -1.25 3.01
C GLY A 121 7.38 -0.54 3.08
N GLY A 122 6.26 -1.25 3.06
CA GLY A 122 4.93 -0.70 3.36
C GLY A 122 4.66 -0.51 4.85
N GLY A 123 5.44 -1.19 5.72
CA GLY A 123 5.27 -1.12 7.19
C GLY A 123 5.37 0.28 7.76
N PRO A 124 6.44 1.05 7.52
CA PRO A 124 6.57 2.43 7.99
C PRO A 124 5.41 3.33 7.58
N TYR A 125 4.91 3.21 6.34
CA TYR A 125 3.76 3.95 5.87
C TYR A 125 2.46 3.56 6.59
N THR A 126 2.30 2.27 6.90
CA THR A 126 1.17 1.76 7.71
C THR A 126 1.16 2.37 9.09
N LEU A 127 2.30 2.37 9.79
CA LEU A 127 2.44 2.97 11.11
C LEU A 127 2.23 4.49 11.09
N ALA A 128 2.77 5.16 10.07
CA ALA A 128 2.57 6.59 9.86
C ALA A 128 1.08 6.95 9.71
N CYS A 129 0.35 6.20 8.88
CA CYS A 129 -1.08 6.40 8.71
C CYS A 129 -1.88 6.13 9.99
N ALA A 130 -1.53 5.08 10.74
CA ALA A 130 -2.19 4.79 12.01
C ALA A 130 -1.96 5.89 13.06
N ALA A 131 -0.75 6.45 13.11
CA ALA A 131 -0.41 7.56 14.00
C ALA A 131 -1.07 8.88 13.60
N ALA A 132 -1.17 9.16 12.29
CA ALA A 132 -1.72 10.42 11.77
C ALA A 132 -3.26 10.44 11.70
N MET A 133 -3.91 9.26 11.67
CA MET A 133 -5.36 9.12 11.52
C MET A 133 -5.95 8.11 12.53
N PRO A 134 -5.69 8.25 13.85
CA PRO A 134 -6.15 7.26 14.84
C PRO A 134 -7.68 7.15 14.91
N GLU A 135 -8.39 8.22 14.50
CA GLU A 135 -9.84 8.24 14.44
C GLU A 135 -10.41 7.44 13.26
N ARG A 136 -9.61 7.16 12.22
CA ARG A 136 -10.03 6.45 10.99
C ARG A 136 -9.43 5.06 10.87
N VAL A 137 -8.21 4.86 11.36
CA VAL A 137 -7.50 3.57 11.27
C VAL A 137 -7.86 2.69 12.46
N VAL A 138 -8.76 1.74 12.23
CA VAL A 138 -9.27 0.84 13.27
C VAL A 138 -8.34 -0.32 13.58
N ALA A 139 -7.43 -0.65 12.66
CA ALA A 139 -6.40 -1.67 12.85
C ALA A 139 -5.23 -1.43 11.89
N ALA A 140 -4.01 -1.73 12.35
CA ALA A 140 -2.79 -1.67 11.55
C ALA A 140 -1.98 -2.96 11.71
N GLY A 141 -1.63 -3.60 10.59
CA GLY A 141 -0.82 -4.82 10.55
C GLY A 141 0.46 -4.59 9.77
N VAL A 142 1.60 -5.01 10.32
CA VAL A 142 2.90 -4.93 9.64
C VAL A 142 3.47 -6.34 9.47
N VAL A 143 3.76 -6.71 8.23
CA VAL A 143 4.33 -8.01 7.87
C VAL A 143 5.76 -7.81 7.40
N GLY A 144 6.75 -8.28 8.17
CA GLY A 144 8.17 -8.16 7.83
C GLY A 144 8.59 -6.71 7.57
N GLY A 145 8.11 -5.76 8.36
CA GLY A 145 8.36 -4.33 8.17
C GLY A 145 9.83 -3.97 8.31
N VAL A 146 10.26 -2.93 7.59
CA VAL A 146 11.59 -2.35 7.77
C VAL A 146 11.59 -1.39 8.95
N ALA A 147 12.65 -1.44 9.75
CA ALA A 147 12.92 -0.51 10.83
C ALA A 147 13.90 0.58 10.36
N PRO A 148 14.01 1.72 11.07
CA PRO A 148 15.04 2.70 10.80
C PRO A 148 16.45 2.07 10.88
N ALA A 149 17.29 2.36 9.91
CA ALA A 149 18.66 1.86 9.86
C ALA A 149 19.60 2.56 10.86
N GLY A 150 19.18 3.67 11.45
CA GLY A 150 19.96 4.46 12.43
C GLY A 150 19.05 5.38 13.24
N GLY A 151 19.66 6.07 14.22
CA GLY A 151 18.94 6.93 15.17
C GLY A 151 18.54 6.19 16.43
N PRO A 152 17.81 6.87 17.36
CA PRO A 152 17.44 6.29 18.67
C PRO A 152 16.54 5.06 18.56
N ASP A 153 15.79 4.96 17.49
CA ASP A 153 14.88 3.83 17.19
C ASP A 153 15.49 2.84 16.19
N GLY A 154 16.78 2.99 15.89
CA GLY A 154 17.47 2.09 14.95
C GLY A 154 17.65 0.70 15.54
N ILE A 155 17.28 -0.32 14.79
CA ILE A 155 17.52 -1.71 15.17
C ILE A 155 18.79 -2.17 14.47
N GLY A 156 19.85 -2.40 15.25
CA GLY A 156 21.07 -3.04 14.75
C GLY A 156 20.77 -4.51 14.39
N GLY A 157 21.14 -4.92 13.18
CA GLY A 157 20.93 -6.28 12.69
C GLY A 157 19.75 -6.43 11.73
N GLY A 158 19.39 -7.66 11.43
CA GLY A 158 18.39 -7.98 10.40
C GLY A 158 18.96 -7.89 8.98
N LEU A 159 18.09 -8.11 7.98
CA LEU A 159 18.50 -8.17 6.57
C LEU A 159 19.19 -6.89 6.08
N MET A 160 18.79 -5.73 6.59
CA MET A 160 19.33 -4.42 6.19
C MET A 160 20.65 -4.07 6.89
N GLY A 161 21.00 -4.74 7.98
CA GLY A 161 22.26 -4.51 8.70
C GLY A 161 23.48 -5.16 8.05
N ASN A 162 23.26 -5.97 6.99
CA ASN A 162 24.30 -6.69 6.25
C ASN A 162 24.42 -6.23 4.79
N LEU A 163 23.75 -5.15 4.41
CA LEU A 163 23.86 -4.48 3.12
C LEU A 163 24.62 -3.17 3.25
#